data_bdbe7a42abcc82491e81b30c4792860b
#
_entry.id   bdbe7a42abcc82491e81b30c4792860b
#
_cell.length_a   1.000
_cell.length_b   1.000
_cell.length_c   1.000
_cell.angle_alpha   90.00
_cell.angle_beta   90.00
_cell.angle_gamma   90.00
#
_symmetry.space_group_name_H-M   'P 1'
#
loop_
_entity.id
_entity.type
_entity.pdbx_description
1 polymer ?
#
loop_
_entity_poly.entity_id
_entity_poly.type
_entity_poly.pdbx_seq_one_letter_code
_entity_poly.pdbx_strand_id
1 'polypeptide(L)'
;MADIMDYIDWRGDIGFDEVHVNEVDGLIFSQLIYVQMKPYMPDAKKSYLTIKQLSSLYCADHSDDEIEQMPNLFRHSARLLQKLAHSRRYADCILRYYIYDISEKEESQFSAVTIELPDGTYFISYSGTDHDA
;
A
#
# COMPACT_ATOMS: atom_id res chain seq x y z
N MET A 1 -16.27 13.51 -10.69
CA MET A 1 -15.60 12.31 -11.20
C MET A 1 -15.23 11.38 -10.04
N ALA A 2 -15.56 10.11 -10.17
CA ALA A 2 -15.20 9.12 -9.16
C ALA A 2 -13.69 8.90 -9.13
N ASP A 3 -13.10 8.84 -7.94
CA ASP A 3 -11.69 8.52 -7.76
C ASP A 3 -11.54 7.15 -7.07
N ILE A 4 -10.31 6.76 -6.73
CA ILE A 4 -10.06 5.46 -6.12
C ILE A 4 -10.71 5.34 -4.73
N MET A 5 -10.84 6.43 -3.99
CA MET A 5 -11.51 6.43 -2.70
C MET A 5 -13.00 6.13 -2.86
N ASP A 6 -13.65 6.72 -3.87
CA ASP A 6 -15.05 6.45 -4.18
C ASP A 6 -15.27 5.00 -4.59
N TYR A 7 -14.31 4.44 -5.36
CA TYR A 7 -14.37 3.03 -5.77
C TYR A 7 -14.31 2.11 -4.55
N ILE A 8 -13.47 2.40 -3.58
CA ILE A 8 -13.36 1.61 -2.36
C ILE A 8 -14.68 1.65 -1.57
N ASP A 9 -15.31 2.82 -1.49
CA ASP A 9 -16.61 2.95 -0.82
C ASP A 9 -17.69 2.13 -1.52
N TRP A 10 -17.64 2.07 -2.84
CA TRP A 10 -18.66 1.40 -3.64
C TRP A 10 -18.44 -0.11 -3.73
N ARG A 11 -17.17 -0.56 -3.89
CA ARG A 11 -16.84 -1.97 -4.14
C ARG A 11 -16.07 -2.65 -3.01
N GLY A 12 -15.76 -1.93 -1.95
CA GLY A 12 -14.90 -2.44 -0.89
C GLY A 12 -15.50 -3.58 -0.07
N ASP A 13 -16.79 -3.84 -0.17
CA ASP A 13 -17.44 -4.97 0.50
C ASP A 13 -17.50 -6.24 -0.34
N ILE A 14 -17.03 -6.18 -1.60
CA ILE A 14 -17.04 -7.32 -2.53
C ILE A 14 -15.67 -7.98 -2.55
N GLY A 15 -15.62 -9.26 -2.20
CA GLY A 15 -14.36 -10.01 -2.17
C GLY A 15 -13.80 -10.33 -3.55
N PHE A 16 -12.52 -10.66 -3.60
CA PHE A 16 -11.85 -11.03 -4.86
C PHE A 16 -12.33 -12.36 -5.42
N ASP A 17 -12.98 -13.19 -4.62
CA ASP A 17 -13.62 -14.43 -5.07
C ASP A 17 -14.90 -14.16 -5.88
N GLU A 18 -15.55 -13.04 -5.66
CA GLU A 18 -16.74 -12.62 -6.39
C GLU A 18 -16.40 -11.75 -7.60
N VAL A 19 -15.49 -10.81 -7.43
CA VAL A 19 -15.00 -9.93 -8.50
C VAL A 19 -13.49 -9.96 -8.51
N HIS A 20 -12.89 -10.49 -9.56
CA HIS A 20 -11.45 -10.60 -9.70
C HIS A 20 -10.76 -9.24 -9.71
N VAL A 21 -9.44 -9.24 -9.48
CA VAL A 21 -8.62 -8.04 -9.55
C VAL A 21 -8.79 -7.36 -10.92
N ASN A 22 -8.92 -6.04 -10.90
CA ASN A 22 -9.10 -5.24 -12.10
C ASN A 22 -8.14 -4.04 -12.12
N GLU A 23 -8.27 -3.20 -13.15
CA GLU A 23 -7.37 -2.05 -13.34
C GLU A 23 -7.44 -1.05 -12.19
N VAL A 24 -8.61 -0.85 -11.59
CA VAL A 24 -8.77 0.08 -10.47
C VAL A 24 -8.06 -0.46 -9.24
N ASP A 25 -8.16 -1.75 -8.97
CA ASP A 25 -7.40 -2.39 -7.89
C ASP A 25 -5.90 -2.18 -8.11
N GLY A 26 -5.44 -2.29 -9.35
CA GLY A 26 -4.04 -2.04 -9.70
C GLY A 26 -3.59 -0.62 -9.37
N LEU A 27 -4.42 0.38 -9.66
CA LEU A 27 -4.13 1.77 -9.31
C LEU A 27 -4.05 1.95 -7.79
N ILE A 28 -4.96 1.32 -7.06
CA ILE A 28 -4.99 1.36 -5.59
C ILE A 28 -3.69 0.78 -5.01
N PHE A 29 -3.30 -0.41 -5.47
CA PHE A 29 -2.08 -1.06 -4.99
C PHE A 29 -0.82 -0.29 -5.39
N SER A 30 -0.82 0.34 -6.56
CA SER A 30 0.31 1.17 -7.00
C SER A 30 0.49 2.40 -6.10
N GLN A 31 -0.59 2.95 -5.59
CA GLN A 31 -0.54 4.08 -4.67
C GLN A 31 -0.06 3.65 -3.28
N LEU A 32 -0.38 2.43 -2.87
CA LEU A 32 -0.06 1.93 -1.54
C LEU A 32 1.45 1.87 -1.28
N ILE A 33 2.28 1.73 -2.33
CA ILE A 33 3.74 1.63 -2.18
C ILE A 33 4.36 2.87 -1.53
N TYR A 34 3.67 4.01 -1.56
CA TYR A 34 4.18 5.24 -0.95
C TYR A 34 4.02 5.30 0.57
N VAL A 35 3.34 4.32 1.17
CA VAL A 35 3.33 4.16 2.62
C VAL A 35 4.70 3.67 3.07
N GLN A 36 5.26 4.29 4.10
CA GLN A 36 6.56 3.88 4.64
C GLN A 36 6.40 2.61 5.47
N MET A 37 6.70 1.47 4.86
CA MET A 37 6.50 0.16 5.48
C MET A 37 7.73 -0.38 6.20
N LYS A 38 8.91 0.24 5.99
CA LYS A 38 10.19 -0.29 6.49
C LYS A 38 10.20 -0.57 7.99
N PRO A 39 9.70 0.32 8.85
CA PRO A 39 9.70 0.06 10.29
C PRO A 39 8.88 -1.17 10.69
N TYR A 40 7.90 -1.55 9.90
CA TYR A 40 6.96 -2.64 10.21
C TYR A 40 7.28 -3.92 9.45
N MET A 41 8.09 -3.81 8.41
CA MET A 41 8.46 -4.94 7.56
C MET A 41 9.97 -4.91 7.29
N PRO A 42 10.79 -5.07 8.35
CA PRO A 42 12.23 -4.86 8.21
C PRO A 42 12.96 -5.95 7.43
N ASP A 43 12.42 -7.16 7.37
CA ASP A 43 13.06 -8.30 6.71
C ASP A 43 12.27 -8.69 5.46
N ALA A 44 12.82 -8.40 4.28
CA ALA A 44 12.15 -8.66 3.00
C ALA A 44 11.76 -10.11 2.81
N LYS A 45 12.49 -11.05 3.42
CA LYS A 45 12.23 -12.49 3.25
C LYS A 45 11.26 -13.06 4.26
N LYS A 46 11.14 -12.45 5.44
CA LYS A 46 10.40 -13.01 6.57
C LYS A 46 9.21 -12.18 7.00
N SER A 47 9.28 -10.86 6.80
CA SER A 47 8.22 -9.96 7.25
C SER A 47 7.01 -10.05 6.33
N TYR A 48 5.84 -10.18 6.92
CA TYR A 48 4.58 -10.06 6.20
C TYR A 48 3.50 -9.52 7.13
N LEU A 49 2.57 -8.76 6.56
CA LEU A 49 1.45 -8.18 7.28
C LEU A 49 0.25 -8.12 6.34
N THR A 50 -0.94 -8.25 6.89
CA THR A 50 -2.13 -7.87 6.13
C THR A 50 -2.20 -6.34 6.06
N ILE A 51 -2.95 -5.83 5.11
CA ILE A 51 -3.21 -4.38 5.01
C ILE A 51 -3.80 -3.86 6.32
N LYS A 52 -4.71 -4.62 6.92
CA LYS A 52 -5.32 -4.27 8.19
C LYS A 52 -4.28 -4.17 9.31
N GLN A 53 -3.36 -5.12 9.38
CA GLN A 53 -2.30 -5.11 10.39
C GLN A 53 -1.34 -3.93 10.20
N LEU A 54 -0.95 -3.67 8.95
CA LEU A 54 -0.08 -2.52 8.65
C LEU A 54 -0.75 -1.23 9.07
N SER A 55 -2.02 -1.05 8.76
CA SER A 55 -2.76 0.15 9.15
C SER A 55 -2.78 0.34 10.68
N SER A 56 -3.00 -0.74 11.42
CA SER A 56 -3.02 -0.68 12.90
C SER A 56 -1.67 -0.24 13.45
N LEU A 57 -0.58 -0.81 12.94
CA LEU A 57 0.77 -0.44 13.38
C LEU A 57 1.12 0.99 12.98
N TYR A 58 0.80 1.37 11.76
CA TYR A 58 1.08 2.71 11.24
C TYR A 58 0.34 3.78 12.04
N CYS A 59 -0.94 3.57 12.32
CA CYS A 59 -1.75 4.53 13.06
C CYS A 59 -1.39 4.60 14.54
N ALA A 60 -0.78 3.55 15.09
CA ALA A 60 -0.24 3.61 16.45
C ALA A 60 0.98 4.53 16.54
N ASP A 61 1.74 4.64 15.45
CA ASP A 61 2.95 5.48 15.40
C ASP A 61 2.70 6.90 14.88
N HIS A 62 1.60 7.10 14.15
CA HIS A 62 1.33 8.38 13.48
C HIS A 62 -0.06 8.87 13.88
N SER A 63 -0.12 10.00 14.55
CA SER A 63 -1.40 10.61 14.91
C SER A 63 -2.09 11.15 13.65
N ASP A 64 -3.38 11.41 13.78
CA ASP A 64 -4.16 12.01 12.70
C ASP A 64 -3.58 13.36 12.28
N ASP A 65 -3.15 14.16 13.26
CA ASP A 65 -2.54 15.46 13.00
C ASP A 65 -1.21 15.33 12.24
N GLU A 66 -0.40 14.32 12.59
CA GLU A 66 0.84 14.06 11.85
C GLU A 66 0.57 13.73 10.39
N ILE A 67 -0.43 12.90 10.15
CA ILE A 67 -0.80 12.50 8.78
C ILE A 67 -1.26 13.74 7.99
N GLU A 68 -2.04 14.61 8.61
CA GLU A 68 -2.52 15.84 7.96
C GLU A 68 -1.39 16.80 7.60
N GLN A 69 -0.26 16.73 8.33
CA GLN A 69 0.91 17.58 8.07
C GLN A 69 1.85 17.00 7.01
N MET A 70 1.63 15.77 6.58
CA MET A 70 2.49 15.13 5.57
C MET A 70 2.34 15.77 4.20
N PRO A 71 3.38 15.69 3.36
CA PRO A 71 3.24 16.05 1.93
C PRO A 71 2.11 15.26 1.26
N ASN A 72 1.51 15.86 0.25
CA ASN A 72 0.30 15.32 -0.40
C ASN A 72 0.38 13.84 -0.74
N LEU A 73 1.49 13.40 -1.33
CA LEU A 73 1.64 12.00 -1.76
C LEU A 73 1.57 11.05 -0.57
N PHE A 74 2.31 11.34 0.49
CA PHE A 74 2.37 10.49 1.68
C PHE A 74 1.08 10.55 2.49
N ARG A 75 0.49 11.74 2.61
CA ARG A 75 -0.80 11.90 3.28
C ARG A 75 -1.89 11.10 2.57
N HIS A 76 -1.96 11.21 1.26
CA HIS A 76 -2.95 10.48 0.46
C HIS A 76 -2.78 8.97 0.63
N SER A 77 -1.54 8.47 0.60
CA SER A 77 -1.26 7.05 0.76
C SER A 77 -1.61 6.55 2.16
N ALA A 78 -1.34 7.35 3.19
CA ALA A 78 -1.71 7.00 4.56
C ALA A 78 -3.24 6.92 4.72
N ARG A 79 -3.98 7.86 4.14
CA ARG A 79 -5.45 7.83 4.18
C ARG A 79 -5.99 6.64 3.39
N LEU A 80 -5.37 6.34 2.26
CA LEU A 80 -5.73 5.16 1.47
C LEU A 80 -5.54 3.88 2.30
N LEU A 81 -4.41 3.74 2.97
CA LEU A 81 -4.13 2.60 3.83
C LEU A 81 -5.23 2.41 4.88
N GLN A 82 -5.63 3.49 5.56
CA GLN A 82 -6.69 3.43 6.56
C GLN A 82 -8.01 2.97 5.96
N LYS A 83 -8.34 3.46 4.78
CA LYS A 83 -9.58 3.10 4.10
C LYS A 83 -9.58 1.63 3.66
N LEU A 84 -8.48 1.16 3.11
CA LEU A 84 -8.33 -0.24 2.71
C LEU A 84 -8.43 -1.19 3.90
N ALA A 85 -7.91 -0.78 5.04
CA ALA A 85 -7.94 -1.59 6.26
C ALA A 85 -9.35 -1.86 6.76
N HIS A 86 -10.30 -1.00 6.45
CA HIS A 86 -11.71 -1.14 6.83
C HIS A 86 -12.56 -1.74 5.72
N SER A 87 -11.93 -2.14 4.61
CA SER A 87 -12.62 -2.66 3.45
C SER A 87 -12.48 -4.18 3.41
N ARG A 88 -13.59 -4.91 3.35
CA ARG A 88 -13.60 -6.37 3.26
C ARG A 88 -12.78 -6.87 2.09
N ARG A 89 -12.80 -6.15 0.99
CA ARG A 89 -12.07 -6.54 -0.22
C ARG A 89 -10.57 -6.52 -0.02
N TYR A 90 -10.04 -5.53 0.69
CA TYR A 90 -8.60 -5.27 0.77
C TYR A 90 -7.95 -5.60 2.09
N ALA A 91 -8.72 -5.61 3.19
CA ALA A 91 -8.16 -5.70 4.55
C ALA A 91 -7.26 -6.92 4.76
N ASP A 92 -7.61 -8.04 4.16
CA ASP A 92 -6.90 -9.30 4.34
C ASP A 92 -5.85 -9.59 3.26
N CYS A 93 -5.64 -8.68 2.33
CA CYS A 93 -4.51 -8.79 1.38
C CYS A 93 -3.21 -8.78 2.15
N ILE A 94 -2.28 -9.67 1.80
CA ILE A 94 -1.02 -9.84 2.52
C ILE A 94 0.09 -9.12 1.77
N LEU A 95 0.81 -8.26 2.50
CA LEU A 95 1.98 -7.55 1.99
C LEU A 95 3.22 -8.37 2.36
N ARG A 96 4.06 -8.67 1.36
CA ARG A 96 5.26 -9.48 1.52
C ARG A 96 6.41 -8.92 0.71
N TYR A 97 7.61 -9.34 1.04
CA TYR A 97 8.82 -9.05 0.26
C TYR A 97 9.01 -7.55 0.02
N TYR A 98 8.76 -6.76 1.06
CA TYR A 98 8.96 -5.32 0.96
C TYR A 98 10.45 -5.02 0.85
N ILE A 99 10.82 -4.33 -0.20
CA ILE A 99 12.18 -3.90 -0.47
C ILE A 99 12.19 -2.37 -0.53
N TYR A 100 13.14 -1.79 0.17
CA TYR A 100 13.36 -0.35 0.11
C TYR A 100 14.86 -0.12 -0.02
N ASP A 101 15.28 0.38 -1.16
CA ASP A 101 16.68 0.57 -1.50
C ASP A 101 16.93 2.01 -1.92
N ILE A 102 17.86 2.66 -1.24
CA ILE A 102 18.26 4.02 -1.57
C ILE A 102 19.73 3.98 -1.96
N SER A 103 20.05 4.44 -3.17
CA SER A 103 21.42 4.63 -3.61
C SER A 103 21.72 6.13 -3.63
N GLU A 104 22.41 6.61 -2.62
CA GLU A 104 22.81 8.02 -2.53
C GLU A 104 23.80 8.37 -3.64
N LYS A 105 24.69 7.43 -3.95
CA LYS A 105 25.70 7.61 -4.98
C LYS A 105 25.10 7.79 -6.38
N GLU A 106 24.04 7.05 -6.67
CA GLU A 106 23.37 7.11 -7.95
C GLU A 106 22.14 8.03 -7.91
N GLU A 107 21.87 8.62 -6.77
CA GLU A 107 20.69 9.45 -6.54
C GLU A 107 19.40 8.73 -6.95
N SER A 108 19.35 7.42 -6.70
CA SER A 108 18.18 6.59 -7.03
C SER A 108 17.53 6.03 -5.78
N GLN A 109 16.25 5.80 -5.90
CA GLN A 109 15.43 5.23 -4.84
C GLN A 109 14.49 4.22 -5.44
N PHE A 110 14.40 3.04 -4.84
CA PHE A 110 13.53 1.97 -5.32
C PHE A 110 12.81 1.32 -4.14
N SER A 111 11.54 1.09 -4.30
CA SER A 111 10.76 0.31 -3.35
C SER A 111 9.82 -0.63 -4.10
N ALA A 112 9.57 -1.78 -3.50
CA ALA A 112 8.67 -2.77 -4.07
C ALA A 112 8.02 -3.59 -2.96
N VAL A 113 6.80 -4.03 -3.19
CA VAL A 113 6.08 -4.92 -2.30
C VAL A 113 5.23 -5.88 -3.13
N THR A 114 5.16 -7.13 -2.70
CA THR A 114 4.27 -8.12 -3.28
C THR A 114 2.99 -8.17 -2.46
N ILE A 115 1.86 -8.07 -3.14
CA ILE A 115 0.54 -8.11 -2.50
C ILE A 115 -0.13 -9.41 -2.90
N GLU A 116 -0.38 -10.27 -1.91
CA GLU A 116 -1.07 -11.53 -2.11
C GLU A 116 -2.55 -11.35 -1.79
N LEU A 117 -3.39 -11.57 -2.79
CA LEU A 117 -4.83 -11.41 -2.65
C LEU A 117 -5.44 -12.69 -2.08
N PRO A 118 -6.60 -12.60 -1.39
CA PRO A 118 -7.25 -13.78 -0.81
C PRO A 118 -7.58 -14.90 -1.79
N ASP A 119 -7.72 -14.59 -3.08
CA ASP A 119 -7.99 -15.60 -4.11
C ASP A 119 -6.72 -16.29 -4.63
N GLY A 120 -5.55 -15.96 -4.08
CA GLY A 120 -4.27 -16.54 -4.49
C GLY A 120 -3.56 -15.77 -5.60
N THR A 121 -4.14 -14.70 -6.10
CA THR A 121 -3.51 -13.83 -7.10
C THR A 121 -2.46 -12.95 -6.43
N TYR A 122 -1.40 -12.63 -7.16
CA TYR A 122 -0.35 -11.74 -6.69
C TYR A 122 -0.30 -10.46 -7.53
N PHE A 123 -0.03 -9.35 -6.86
CA PHE A 123 0.23 -8.07 -7.52
C PHE A 123 1.54 -7.52 -6.97
N ILE A 124 2.43 -7.07 -7.86
CA ILE A 124 3.68 -6.44 -7.45
C ILE A 124 3.58 -4.95 -7.69
N SER A 125 3.68 -4.18 -6.61
CA SER A 125 3.69 -2.73 -6.66
C SER A 125 5.13 -2.25 -6.46
N TYR A 126 5.56 -1.29 -7.25
CA TYR A 126 6.90 -0.74 -7.11
C TYR A 126 6.92 0.74 -7.46
N SER A 127 7.91 1.41 -6.90
CA SER A 127 8.17 2.80 -7.18
C SER A 127 9.67 2.99 -7.35
N GLY A 128 10.07 3.78 -8.33
CA GLY A 128 11.48 4.12 -8.56
C GLY A 128 11.60 5.57 -8.91
N THR A 129 12.69 6.19 -8.42
CA THR A 129 13.04 7.56 -8.76
C THR A 129 14.47 7.55 -9.28
N ASP A 130 14.66 8.09 -10.48
CA ASP A 130 15.95 8.23 -11.11
C ASP A 130 16.09 9.66 -11.60
N HIS A 131 17.04 10.38 -11.05
CA HIS A 131 17.23 11.78 -11.39
C HIS A 131 17.76 11.98 -12.82
N ASP A 132 18.29 10.93 -13.41
CA ASP A 132 18.80 10.97 -14.78
C ASP A 132 17.71 10.67 -15.82
N ALA A 133 16.53 10.33 -15.38
CA ALA A 133 15.44 9.98 -16.27
C ALA A 133 14.75 11.20 -16.88
#